data_f9ec69016810322fe77e4c7c3ccc9be4
#
_entry.id   f9ec69016810322fe77e4c7c3ccc9be4
#
_cell.length_a   1.000
_cell.length_b   1.000
_cell.length_c   1.000
_cell.angle_alpha   90.00
_cell.angle_beta   90.00
_cell.angle_gamma   90.00
#
_symmetry.space_group_name_H-M   'P 1'
#
loop_
_entity.id
_entity.type
_entity.pdbx_description
1 polymer ?
#
loop_
_entity_poly.entity_id
_entity_poly.type
_entity_poly.pdbx_seq_one_letter_code
_entity_poly.pdbx_strand_id
1 'polypeptide(L)'
;MTEAELIAKIHAEAGELIADACRSSSVKPEFLAALIANETGAQFSEGGLLGASHARRFEKAVLAALWEVLMGRKAAYGSIGRKDLLLYLLSGKVARDGAGEGPSTVPAAIPADSLLRLDRLASSAGLTQVMGYHVLEEASGCDSVEDLTVPARALRESIRLLAEFAQRYQLDLAAEFPPLFTCWNTGSPNGKTFDPGYVANGLRRMQLYKDLTSAVNP
;
A
#
# COMPACT_ATOMS: atom_id res chain seq x y z
N MET A 1 -16.31 16.09 10.37
CA MET A 1 -16.17 16.18 8.90
C MET A 1 -17.09 15.13 8.28
N THR A 2 -17.95 15.53 7.37
CA THR A 2 -18.79 14.63 6.57
C THR A 2 -17.94 13.91 5.51
N GLU A 3 -18.47 12.86 4.91
CA GLU A 3 -17.75 12.16 3.81
C GLU A 3 -17.53 13.06 2.58
N ALA A 4 -18.50 13.91 2.25
CA ALA A 4 -18.35 14.86 1.14
C ALA A 4 -17.24 15.89 1.42
N GLU A 5 -17.16 16.41 2.65
CA GLU A 5 -16.06 17.30 3.07
C GLU A 5 -14.70 16.58 3.04
N LEU A 6 -14.63 15.32 3.46
CA LEU A 6 -13.41 14.52 3.38
C LEU A 6 -12.96 14.33 1.92
N ILE A 7 -13.87 13.96 1.03
CA ILE A 7 -13.56 13.77 -0.39
C ILE A 7 -13.15 15.09 -1.04
N ALA A 8 -13.80 16.20 -0.72
CA ALA A 8 -13.40 17.52 -1.19
C ALA A 8 -11.99 17.92 -0.71
N LYS A 9 -11.66 17.61 0.56
CA LYS A 9 -10.31 17.85 1.12
C LYS A 9 -9.26 16.97 0.44
N ILE A 10 -9.54 15.69 0.19
CA ILE A 10 -8.64 14.78 -0.55
C ILE A 10 -8.42 15.32 -1.96
N HIS A 11 -9.47 15.76 -2.66
CA HIS A 11 -9.35 16.34 -3.98
C HIS A 11 -8.48 17.61 -3.97
N ALA A 12 -8.71 18.51 -3.03
CA ALA A 12 -7.97 19.76 -2.92
C ALA A 12 -6.47 19.57 -2.63
N GLU A 13 -6.11 18.60 -1.77
CA GLU A 13 -4.74 18.41 -1.32
C GLU A 13 -3.97 17.33 -2.09
N ALA A 14 -4.66 16.34 -2.69
CA ALA A 14 -4.04 15.19 -3.37
C ALA A 14 -4.55 14.98 -4.81
N GLY A 15 -5.48 15.78 -5.32
CA GLY A 15 -6.12 15.55 -6.61
C GLY A 15 -5.15 15.49 -7.78
N GLU A 16 -4.17 16.39 -7.84
CA GLU A 16 -3.13 16.37 -8.88
C GLU A 16 -2.25 15.11 -8.80
N LEU A 17 -1.85 14.71 -7.59
CA LEU A 17 -1.05 13.50 -7.37
C LEU A 17 -1.82 12.24 -7.78
N ILE A 18 -3.13 12.19 -7.48
CA ILE A 18 -4.02 11.10 -7.88
C ILE A 18 -4.12 11.04 -9.41
N ALA A 19 -4.38 12.18 -10.05
CA ALA A 19 -4.48 12.27 -11.51
C ALA A 19 -3.18 11.85 -12.19
N ASP A 20 -2.03 12.30 -11.68
CA ASP A 20 -0.72 11.94 -12.19
C ASP A 20 -0.44 10.44 -12.05
N ALA A 21 -0.74 9.86 -10.89
CA ALA A 21 -0.56 8.42 -10.67
C ALA A 21 -1.43 7.57 -11.61
N CYS A 22 -2.67 8.01 -11.88
CA CYS A 22 -3.60 7.29 -12.75
C CYS A 22 -3.32 7.47 -14.26
N ARG A 23 -2.56 8.49 -14.68
CA ARG A 23 -2.41 8.90 -16.09
C ARG A 23 -1.96 7.77 -17.02
N SER A 24 -1.10 6.89 -16.57
CA SER A 24 -0.55 5.76 -17.35
C SER A 24 -1.15 4.41 -16.97
N SER A 25 -2.29 4.40 -16.29
CA SER A 25 -2.95 3.18 -15.83
C SER A 25 -4.44 3.18 -16.17
N SER A 26 -5.10 2.01 -16.04
CA SER A 26 -6.55 1.90 -16.15
C SER A 26 -7.29 2.20 -14.83
N VAL A 27 -6.55 2.45 -13.74
CA VAL A 27 -7.13 2.78 -12.44
C VAL A 27 -7.81 4.14 -12.52
N LYS A 28 -9.04 4.23 -12.05
CA LYS A 28 -9.80 5.47 -12.05
C LYS A 28 -9.40 6.38 -10.89
N PRO A 29 -9.24 7.71 -11.11
CA PRO A 29 -8.92 8.66 -10.05
C PRO A 29 -9.88 8.60 -8.86
N GLU A 30 -11.18 8.46 -9.13
CA GLU A 30 -12.19 8.34 -8.09
C GLU A 30 -12.04 7.08 -7.24
N PHE A 31 -11.54 5.97 -7.82
CA PHE A 31 -11.25 4.75 -7.06
C PHE A 31 -10.07 4.99 -6.10
N LEU A 32 -9.00 5.60 -6.59
CA LEU A 32 -7.81 5.86 -5.76
C LEU A 32 -8.12 6.88 -4.65
N ALA A 33 -8.92 7.92 -4.93
CA ALA A 33 -9.38 8.87 -3.92
C ALA A 33 -10.24 8.19 -2.83
N ALA A 34 -11.17 7.32 -3.25
CA ALA A 34 -12.00 6.55 -2.33
C ALA A 34 -11.18 5.57 -1.48
N LEU A 35 -10.13 4.98 -2.06
CA LEU A 35 -9.21 4.11 -1.35
C LEU A 35 -8.45 4.88 -0.26
N ILE A 36 -7.91 6.06 -0.55
CA ILE A 36 -7.31 6.96 0.44
C ILE A 36 -8.30 7.25 1.58
N ALA A 37 -9.54 7.58 1.25
CA ALA A 37 -10.57 7.87 2.24
C ALA A 37 -10.93 6.63 3.10
N ASN A 38 -10.87 5.42 2.55
CA ASN A 38 -11.09 4.18 3.29
C ASN A 38 -9.94 3.90 4.26
N GLU A 39 -8.69 4.10 3.83
CA GLU A 39 -7.49 3.69 4.56
C GLU A 39 -7.02 4.74 5.58
N THR A 40 -7.05 5.99 5.20
CA THR A 40 -6.49 7.09 6.00
C THR A 40 -7.42 8.28 6.20
N GLY A 41 -8.74 8.09 6.02
CA GLY A 41 -9.70 9.18 6.10
C GLY A 41 -9.70 9.93 7.44
N ALA A 42 -9.50 9.25 8.57
CA ALA A 42 -9.37 9.87 9.87
C ALA A 42 -8.13 10.76 9.96
N GLN A 43 -6.96 10.24 9.59
CA GLN A 43 -5.68 10.95 9.57
C GLN A 43 -5.72 12.12 8.58
N PHE A 44 -6.39 11.93 7.44
CA PHE A 44 -6.58 13.00 6.46
C PHE A 44 -7.49 14.12 7.00
N SER A 45 -8.52 13.75 7.74
CA SER A 45 -9.42 14.71 8.39
C SER A 45 -8.70 15.61 9.40
N GLU A 46 -7.80 15.02 10.18
CA GLU A 46 -7.07 15.71 11.26
C GLU A 46 -5.82 16.43 10.74
N GLY A 47 -4.98 15.73 9.97
CA GLY A 47 -3.65 16.19 9.57
C GLY A 47 -3.45 16.42 8.07
N GLY A 48 -4.50 16.33 7.24
CA GLY A 48 -4.43 16.48 5.79
C GLY A 48 -3.52 15.48 5.12
N LEU A 49 -2.99 15.85 3.96
CA LEU A 49 -2.09 15.02 3.16
C LEU A 49 -0.86 14.55 3.96
N LEU A 50 -0.26 15.43 4.77
CA LEU A 50 0.92 15.10 5.57
C LEU A 50 0.58 14.06 6.64
N GLY A 51 -0.51 14.24 7.40
CA GLY A 51 -0.95 13.30 8.42
C GLY A 51 -1.24 11.92 7.85
N ALA A 52 -1.99 11.85 6.75
CA ALA A 52 -2.30 10.60 6.06
C ALA A 52 -1.06 9.93 5.46
N SER A 53 -0.11 10.69 4.90
CA SER A 53 1.13 10.14 4.32
C SER A 53 2.02 9.47 5.37
N HIS A 54 2.00 9.93 6.61
CA HIS A 54 2.78 9.35 7.70
C HIS A 54 2.00 8.33 8.54
N ALA A 55 0.73 8.05 8.19
CA ALA A 55 -0.06 7.03 8.88
C ALA A 55 0.60 5.66 8.76
N ARG A 56 0.65 4.93 9.87
CA ARG A 56 1.20 3.57 9.93
C ARG A 56 0.31 2.69 10.81
N ARG A 57 0.17 1.43 10.41
CA ARG A 57 -0.53 0.41 11.21
C ARG A 57 0.29 -0.87 11.23
N PHE A 58 0.65 -1.31 12.42
CA PHE A 58 1.41 -2.53 12.63
C PHE A 58 0.53 -3.79 12.55
N GLU A 59 1.03 -4.81 11.84
CA GLU A 59 0.35 -6.08 11.61
C GLU A 59 1.13 -7.25 12.23
N LYS A 60 0.74 -7.65 13.43
CA LYS A 60 1.41 -8.73 14.19
C LYS A 60 1.53 -10.04 13.43
N ALA A 61 0.49 -10.42 12.66
CA ALA A 61 0.49 -11.65 11.89
C ALA A 61 1.54 -11.62 10.76
N VAL A 62 1.73 -10.46 10.12
CA VAL A 62 2.75 -10.26 9.09
C VAL A 62 4.14 -10.33 9.71
N LEU A 63 4.38 -9.67 10.86
CA LEU A 63 5.64 -9.79 11.58
C LEU A 63 5.99 -11.25 11.88
N ALA A 64 5.04 -12.01 12.40
CA ALA A 64 5.26 -13.43 12.71
C ALA A 64 5.62 -14.22 11.44
N ALA A 65 4.93 -13.97 10.33
CA ALA A 65 5.19 -14.66 9.06
C ALA A 65 6.57 -14.31 8.48
N LEU A 66 6.97 -13.03 8.50
CA LEU A 66 8.30 -12.59 8.07
C LEU A 66 9.40 -13.17 8.98
N TRP A 67 9.14 -13.25 10.28
CA TRP A 67 10.06 -13.88 11.24
C TRP A 67 10.28 -15.36 10.94
N GLU A 68 9.23 -16.11 10.59
CA GLU A 68 9.35 -17.52 10.19
C GLU A 68 10.23 -17.70 8.94
N VAL A 69 10.13 -16.79 7.96
CA VAL A 69 11.00 -16.77 6.79
C VAL A 69 12.44 -16.43 7.18
N LEU A 70 12.65 -15.42 8.01
CA LEU A 70 13.97 -14.99 8.47
C LEU A 70 14.69 -16.11 9.21
N MET A 71 13.97 -16.86 10.04
CA MET A 71 14.50 -18.00 10.81
C MET A 71 14.63 -19.28 9.97
N GLY A 72 14.27 -19.25 8.67
CA GLY A 72 14.37 -20.42 7.78
C GLY A 72 13.33 -21.52 8.04
N ARG A 73 12.29 -21.24 8.85
CA ARG A 73 11.18 -22.16 9.11
C ARG A 73 10.12 -22.12 8.03
N LYS A 74 10.11 -21.07 7.23
CA LYS A 74 9.25 -20.91 6.04
C LYS A 74 10.13 -20.47 4.86
N ALA A 75 9.88 -20.99 3.67
CA ALA A 75 10.68 -20.67 2.48
C ALA A 75 10.54 -19.21 2.06
N ALA A 76 9.30 -18.69 2.01
CA ALA A 76 9.00 -17.32 1.62
C ALA A 76 7.68 -16.81 2.22
N TYR A 77 7.49 -15.50 2.24
CA TYR A 77 6.22 -14.82 2.47
C TYR A 77 5.84 -14.07 1.17
N GLY A 78 4.83 -14.56 0.44
CA GLY A 78 4.62 -14.14 -0.95
C GLY A 78 5.83 -14.48 -1.82
N SER A 79 6.37 -13.51 -2.51
CA SER A 79 7.60 -13.61 -3.31
C SER A 79 8.88 -13.39 -2.48
N ILE A 80 8.78 -12.97 -1.22
CA ILE A 80 9.90 -12.49 -0.40
C ILE A 80 10.56 -13.66 0.31
N GLY A 81 11.80 -13.95 -0.06
CA GLY A 81 12.62 -14.98 0.54
C GLY A 81 13.50 -14.45 1.68
N ARG A 82 14.18 -15.37 2.34
CA ARG A 82 15.10 -15.06 3.44
C ARG A 82 16.22 -14.12 3.02
N LYS A 83 16.74 -14.29 1.79
CA LYS A 83 17.82 -13.44 1.24
C LYS A 83 17.38 -11.99 1.18
N ASP A 84 16.17 -11.71 0.66
CA ASP A 84 15.62 -10.36 0.51
C ASP A 84 15.49 -9.67 1.87
N LEU A 85 14.94 -10.40 2.85
CA LEU A 85 14.83 -9.94 4.22
C LEU A 85 16.19 -9.60 4.83
N LEU A 86 17.17 -10.51 4.74
CA LEU A 86 18.50 -10.28 5.31
C LEU A 86 19.19 -9.07 4.70
N LEU A 87 19.17 -8.94 3.37
CA LEU A 87 19.77 -7.81 2.67
C LEU A 87 19.14 -6.49 3.12
N TYR A 88 17.82 -6.42 3.18
CA TYR A 88 17.12 -5.22 3.64
C TYR A 88 17.37 -4.91 5.11
N LEU A 89 17.32 -5.92 5.99
CA LEU A 89 17.53 -5.72 7.41
C LEU A 89 18.93 -5.19 7.73
N LEU A 90 19.93 -5.57 6.95
CA LEU A 90 21.31 -5.12 7.13
C LEU A 90 21.56 -3.74 6.51
N SER A 91 21.07 -3.49 5.30
CA SER A 91 21.36 -2.25 4.56
C SER A 91 20.35 -1.12 4.80
N GLY A 92 19.10 -1.47 5.12
CA GLY A 92 17.96 -0.54 5.14
C GLY A 92 17.44 -0.17 3.75
N LYS A 93 17.97 -0.79 2.69
CA LYS A 93 17.58 -0.54 1.29
C LYS A 93 17.27 -1.84 0.56
N VAL A 94 16.40 -1.79 -0.40
CA VAL A 94 16.11 -2.90 -1.29
C VAL A 94 17.32 -3.13 -2.20
N ALA A 95 17.79 -4.37 -2.26
CA ALA A 95 18.82 -4.76 -3.20
C ALA A 95 18.18 -5.07 -4.55
N ARG A 96 18.40 -4.21 -5.55
CA ARG A 96 17.99 -4.42 -6.93
C ARG A 96 19.21 -4.73 -7.78
N ASP A 97 19.03 -5.54 -8.81
CA ASP A 97 20.02 -5.84 -9.86
C ASP A 97 21.46 -6.06 -9.41
N GLY A 98 21.87 -7.33 -9.26
CA GLY A 98 23.28 -7.71 -9.09
C GLY A 98 23.88 -7.44 -7.72
N ALA A 99 23.12 -7.08 -6.72
CA ALA A 99 23.60 -7.10 -5.35
C ALA A 99 24.03 -8.54 -5.02
N GLY A 100 25.34 -8.72 -4.81
CA GLY A 100 26.03 -10.00 -4.67
C GLY A 100 25.35 -11.00 -3.74
N GLU A 101 25.91 -12.18 -3.62
CA GLU A 101 25.38 -13.21 -2.72
C GLU A 101 25.23 -12.62 -1.32
N GLY A 102 23.96 -12.37 -0.92
CA GLY A 102 23.68 -11.91 0.44
C GLY A 102 24.13 -12.96 1.46
N PRO A 103 24.30 -12.58 2.73
CA PRO A 103 24.74 -13.51 3.75
C PRO A 103 23.79 -14.71 3.83
N SER A 104 24.32 -15.91 3.64
CA SER A 104 23.55 -17.17 3.71
C SER A 104 23.11 -17.48 5.14
N THR A 105 23.71 -16.83 6.13
CA THR A 105 23.46 -17.06 7.56
C THR A 105 23.03 -15.77 8.24
N VAL A 106 22.08 -15.89 9.18
CA VAL A 106 21.76 -14.78 10.09
C VAL A 106 23.00 -14.44 10.90
N PRO A 107 23.43 -13.17 10.95
CA PRO A 107 24.53 -12.77 11.83
C PRO A 107 24.25 -13.19 13.27
N ALA A 108 25.30 -13.55 14.00
CA ALA A 108 25.18 -14.00 15.41
C ALA A 108 24.51 -12.93 16.30
N ALA A 109 24.62 -11.66 15.93
CA ALA A 109 23.89 -10.56 16.53
C ALA A 109 23.14 -9.78 15.43
N ILE A 110 21.82 -9.71 15.52
CA ILE A 110 20.99 -8.85 14.68
C ILE A 110 21.08 -7.43 15.25
N PRO A 111 21.54 -6.42 14.48
CA PRO A 111 21.57 -5.03 14.95
C PRO A 111 20.20 -4.57 15.42
N ALA A 112 20.12 -3.72 16.44
CA ALA A 112 18.85 -3.20 16.96
C ALA A 112 18.00 -2.52 15.87
N ASP A 113 18.64 -1.81 14.94
CA ASP A 113 17.97 -1.18 13.79
C ASP A 113 17.31 -2.20 12.86
N SER A 114 17.82 -3.42 12.78
CA SER A 114 17.22 -4.47 11.95
C SER A 114 15.86 -4.92 12.48
N LEU A 115 15.66 -4.95 13.79
CA LEU A 115 14.35 -5.24 14.38
C LEU A 115 13.34 -4.14 14.07
N LEU A 116 13.78 -2.87 14.14
CA LEU A 116 12.94 -1.75 13.74
C LEU A 116 12.59 -1.79 12.24
N ARG A 117 13.52 -2.21 11.38
CA ARG A 117 13.27 -2.40 9.95
C ARG A 117 12.26 -3.53 9.70
N LEU A 118 12.37 -4.63 10.44
CA LEU A 118 11.43 -5.74 10.35
C LEU A 118 10.01 -5.32 10.79
N ASP A 119 9.90 -4.54 11.85
CA ASP A 119 8.64 -3.93 12.30
C ASP A 119 8.02 -3.05 11.21
N ARG A 120 8.83 -2.23 10.54
CA ARG A 120 8.37 -1.40 9.41
C ARG A 120 7.90 -2.22 8.23
N LEU A 121 8.59 -3.31 7.87
CA LEU A 121 8.12 -4.25 6.84
C LEU A 121 6.77 -4.88 7.21
N ALA A 122 6.53 -5.11 8.48
CA ALA A 122 5.28 -5.65 9.01
C ALA A 122 4.21 -4.59 9.28
N SER A 123 4.46 -3.33 8.92
CA SER A 123 3.50 -2.25 9.06
C SER A 123 2.99 -1.79 7.70
N SER A 124 1.72 -1.43 7.62
CA SER A 124 1.21 -0.65 6.49
C SER A 124 1.61 0.82 6.63
N ALA A 125 1.79 1.53 5.52
CA ALA A 125 2.22 2.92 5.52
C ALA A 125 1.63 3.73 4.36
N GLY A 126 1.58 5.04 4.53
CA GLY A 126 1.20 5.99 3.50
C GLY A 126 -0.30 6.11 3.26
N LEU A 127 -0.65 6.87 2.24
CA LEU A 127 -2.03 7.28 1.94
C LEU A 127 -3.02 6.13 1.79
N THR A 128 -2.59 5.02 1.24
CA THR A 128 -3.42 3.85 0.93
C THR A 128 -3.09 2.66 1.82
N GLN A 129 -2.24 2.84 2.83
CA GLN A 129 -1.84 1.79 3.78
C GLN A 129 -1.23 0.56 3.08
N VAL A 130 -0.27 0.79 2.17
CA VAL A 130 0.51 -0.29 1.55
C VAL A 130 1.36 -0.98 2.61
N MET A 131 1.32 -2.31 2.65
CA MET A 131 2.16 -3.09 3.56
C MET A 131 3.64 -2.92 3.21
N GLY A 132 4.45 -2.66 4.23
CA GLY A 132 5.87 -2.35 4.06
C GLY A 132 6.67 -3.43 3.35
N TYR A 133 6.33 -4.72 3.50
CA TYR A 133 7.04 -5.80 2.82
C TYR A 133 6.93 -5.75 1.28
N HIS A 134 5.91 -5.09 0.72
CA HIS A 134 5.78 -4.96 -0.73
C HIS A 134 6.94 -4.19 -1.38
N VAL A 135 7.68 -3.37 -0.61
CA VAL A 135 8.87 -2.70 -1.15
C VAL A 135 9.97 -3.69 -1.55
N LEU A 136 9.97 -4.91 -0.99
CA LEU A 136 10.93 -5.97 -1.31
C LEU A 136 10.60 -6.73 -2.58
N GLU A 137 9.40 -6.56 -3.14
CA GLU A 137 9.01 -7.22 -4.39
C GLU A 137 9.80 -6.63 -5.57
N GLU A 138 10.20 -7.47 -6.51
CA GLU A 138 11.04 -7.09 -7.65
C GLU A 138 10.44 -5.95 -8.46
N ALA A 139 9.11 -5.96 -8.66
CA ALA A 139 8.39 -4.95 -9.41
C ALA A 139 8.13 -3.64 -8.64
N SER A 140 8.46 -3.56 -7.34
CA SER A 140 8.26 -2.35 -6.55
C SER A 140 9.18 -1.21 -7.03
N GLY A 141 8.67 0.02 -7.06
CA GLY A 141 9.45 1.23 -7.35
C GLY A 141 10.07 1.89 -6.10
N CYS A 142 9.92 1.28 -4.92
CA CYS A 142 10.40 1.81 -3.64
C CYS A 142 11.74 1.19 -3.25
N ASP A 143 12.67 1.99 -2.76
CA ASP A 143 13.98 1.52 -2.25
C ASP A 143 13.94 1.21 -0.75
N SER A 144 12.93 1.73 -0.04
CA SER A 144 12.74 1.53 1.39
C SER A 144 11.25 1.70 1.78
N VAL A 145 10.89 1.28 2.99
CA VAL A 145 9.52 1.50 3.53
C VAL A 145 9.21 2.99 3.71
N GLU A 146 10.22 3.82 3.92
CA GLU A 146 10.07 5.28 4.02
C GLU A 146 9.52 5.90 2.74
N ASP A 147 9.78 5.30 1.58
CA ASP A 147 9.25 5.76 0.30
C ASP A 147 7.71 5.71 0.24
N LEU A 148 7.10 4.82 1.00
CA LEU A 148 5.64 4.75 1.13
C LEU A 148 5.03 5.95 1.87
N THR A 149 5.85 6.75 2.58
CA THR A 149 5.39 8.02 3.18
C THR A 149 5.49 9.20 2.22
N VAL A 150 6.09 9.01 1.05
CA VAL A 150 6.13 10.01 -0.03
C VAL A 150 4.89 9.83 -0.90
N PRO A 151 3.93 10.79 -0.92
CA PRO A 151 2.62 10.61 -1.54
C PRO A 151 2.67 10.06 -2.97
N ALA A 152 3.48 10.67 -3.83
CA ALA A 152 3.60 10.24 -5.23
C ALA A 152 4.17 8.82 -5.40
N ARG A 153 5.06 8.36 -4.50
CA ARG A 153 5.60 7.00 -4.53
C ARG A 153 4.57 6.00 -4.02
N ALA A 154 3.91 6.32 -2.90
CA ALA A 154 2.84 5.50 -2.34
C ALA A 154 1.71 5.24 -3.35
N LEU A 155 1.26 6.28 -4.07
CA LEU A 155 0.20 6.14 -5.07
C LEU A 155 0.65 5.29 -6.27
N ARG A 156 1.88 5.44 -6.76
CA ARG A 156 2.41 4.57 -7.82
C ARG A 156 2.49 3.12 -7.37
N GLU A 157 2.94 2.88 -6.15
CA GLU A 157 3.00 1.52 -5.59
C GLU A 157 1.60 0.92 -5.43
N SER A 158 0.61 1.73 -5.06
CA SER A 158 -0.79 1.29 -5.01
C SER A 158 -1.31 0.87 -6.38
N ILE A 159 -1.00 1.63 -7.43
CA ILE A 159 -1.39 1.31 -8.80
C ILE A 159 -0.74 0.00 -9.26
N ARG A 160 0.54 -0.21 -8.93
CA ARG A 160 1.25 -1.46 -9.22
C ARG A 160 0.55 -2.66 -8.58
N LEU A 161 0.25 -2.56 -7.28
CA LEU A 161 -0.44 -3.64 -6.55
C LEU A 161 -1.84 -3.91 -7.08
N LEU A 162 -2.59 -2.87 -7.43
CA LEU A 162 -3.90 -3.02 -8.07
C LEU A 162 -3.79 -3.74 -9.41
N ALA A 163 -2.77 -3.42 -10.22
CA ALA A 163 -2.50 -4.10 -11.48
C ALA A 163 -2.15 -5.58 -11.25
N GLU A 164 -1.38 -5.91 -10.21
CA GLU A 164 -1.11 -7.30 -9.84
C GLU A 164 -2.37 -8.06 -9.41
N PHE A 165 -3.25 -7.45 -8.61
CA PHE A 165 -4.54 -8.06 -8.27
C PHE A 165 -5.38 -8.29 -9.52
N ALA A 166 -5.48 -7.28 -10.40
CA ALA A 166 -6.22 -7.40 -11.64
C ALA A 166 -5.70 -8.53 -12.54
N GLN A 167 -4.38 -8.63 -12.69
CA GLN A 167 -3.76 -9.71 -13.45
C GLN A 167 -4.00 -11.08 -12.80
N ARG A 168 -3.77 -11.20 -11.49
CA ARG A 168 -3.91 -12.46 -10.74
C ARG A 168 -5.33 -13.00 -10.74
N TYR A 169 -6.31 -12.13 -10.65
CA TYR A 169 -7.71 -12.50 -10.48
C TYR A 169 -8.56 -12.21 -11.73
N GLN A 170 -7.91 -11.76 -12.83
CA GLN A 170 -8.56 -11.43 -14.11
C GLN A 170 -9.67 -10.37 -13.94
N LEU A 171 -9.41 -9.31 -13.18
CA LEU A 171 -10.33 -8.22 -12.89
C LEU A 171 -10.11 -7.03 -13.85
N ASP A 172 -11.18 -6.33 -14.20
CA ASP A 172 -11.11 -5.06 -14.93
C ASP A 172 -10.89 -3.90 -13.94
N LEU A 173 -9.69 -3.27 -14.00
CA LEU A 173 -9.32 -2.10 -13.19
C LEU A 173 -10.25 -0.88 -13.41
N ALA A 174 -10.94 -0.82 -14.55
CA ALA A 174 -11.79 0.31 -14.90
C ALA A 174 -13.27 0.11 -14.55
N ALA A 175 -13.68 -1.11 -14.17
CA ALA A 175 -15.09 -1.46 -14.01
C ALA A 175 -15.40 -2.32 -12.77
N GLU A 176 -14.50 -3.21 -12.34
CA GLU A 176 -14.80 -4.17 -11.28
C GLU A 176 -14.35 -3.69 -9.89
N PHE A 177 -14.89 -2.54 -9.46
CA PHE A 177 -14.49 -1.87 -8.22
C PHE A 177 -14.79 -2.66 -6.94
N PRO A 178 -15.94 -3.34 -6.75
CA PRO A 178 -16.19 -4.10 -5.53
C PRO A 178 -15.12 -5.17 -5.26
N PRO A 179 -14.76 -6.07 -6.19
CA PRO A 179 -13.69 -7.03 -5.97
C PRO A 179 -12.30 -6.37 -5.81
N LEU A 180 -12.04 -5.22 -6.45
CA LEU A 180 -10.78 -4.49 -6.27
C LEU A 180 -10.64 -3.93 -4.85
N PHE A 181 -11.71 -3.33 -4.27
CA PHE A 181 -11.73 -2.94 -2.86
C PHE A 181 -11.52 -4.13 -1.94
N THR A 182 -12.17 -5.25 -2.24
CA THR A 182 -12.01 -6.47 -1.44
C THR A 182 -10.59 -7.01 -1.51
N CYS A 183 -9.98 -7.06 -2.72
CA CYS A 183 -8.57 -7.43 -2.90
C CYS A 183 -7.63 -6.54 -2.09
N TRP A 184 -7.85 -5.22 -2.11
CA TRP A 184 -7.01 -4.30 -1.37
C TRP A 184 -7.01 -4.59 0.13
N ASN A 185 -8.19 -4.80 0.69
CA ASN A 185 -8.36 -5.03 2.14
C ASN A 185 -7.94 -6.43 2.60
N THR A 186 -8.08 -7.44 1.74
CA THR A 186 -7.96 -8.86 2.15
C THR A 186 -6.95 -9.68 1.35
N GLY A 187 -6.41 -9.14 0.26
CA GLY A 187 -5.55 -9.86 -0.69
C GLY A 187 -6.32 -10.80 -1.65
N SER A 188 -7.66 -10.83 -1.62
CA SER A 188 -8.50 -11.73 -2.44
C SER A 188 -9.83 -11.08 -2.80
N PRO A 189 -10.37 -11.27 -4.03
CA PRO A 189 -11.66 -10.68 -4.44
C PRO A 189 -12.87 -11.25 -3.69
N ASN A 190 -12.72 -12.42 -3.06
CA ASN A 190 -13.75 -13.10 -2.28
C ASN A 190 -13.45 -13.09 -0.76
N GLY A 191 -12.48 -12.29 -0.34
CA GLY A 191 -12.12 -12.16 1.07
C GLY A 191 -13.23 -11.49 1.89
N LYS A 192 -13.24 -11.75 3.18
CA LYS A 192 -14.15 -11.07 4.12
C LYS A 192 -13.43 -9.85 4.70
N THR A 193 -13.89 -8.66 4.36
CA THR A 193 -13.36 -7.40 4.90
C THR A 193 -13.60 -7.31 6.41
N PHE A 194 -12.65 -6.72 7.14
CA PHE A 194 -12.79 -6.52 8.58
C PHE A 194 -13.97 -5.60 8.90
N ASP A 195 -14.09 -4.48 8.17
CA ASP A 195 -15.27 -3.63 8.18
C ASP A 195 -16.27 -4.12 7.12
N PRO A 196 -17.48 -4.59 7.48
CA PRO A 196 -18.50 -5.00 6.52
C PRO A 196 -18.92 -3.87 5.56
N GLY A 197 -18.78 -2.61 5.97
CA GLY A 197 -19.07 -1.43 5.16
C GLY A 197 -17.97 -1.02 4.19
N TYR A 198 -16.78 -1.61 4.26
CA TYR A 198 -15.59 -1.17 3.53
C TYR A 198 -15.82 -0.95 2.03
N VAL A 199 -16.41 -1.95 1.36
CA VAL A 199 -16.69 -1.87 -0.10
C VAL A 199 -17.79 -0.84 -0.38
N ALA A 200 -18.90 -0.85 0.37
CA ALA A 200 -20.00 0.07 0.18
C ALA A 200 -19.57 1.54 0.42
N ASN A 201 -18.75 1.77 1.44
CA ASN A 201 -18.15 3.07 1.71
C ASN A 201 -17.24 3.53 0.56
N GLY A 202 -16.41 2.63 0.04
CA GLY A 202 -15.56 2.91 -1.12
C GLY A 202 -16.36 3.33 -2.34
N LEU A 203 -17.39 2.59 -2.72
CA LEU A 203 -18.24 2.90 -3.87
C LEU A 203 -18.98 4.25 -3.72
N ARG A 204 -19.50 4.54 -2.53
CA ARG A 204 -20.14 5.82 -2.24
C ARG A 204 -19.14 6.98 -2.36
N ARG A 205 -17.92 6.83 -1.84
CA ARG A 205 -16.85 7.82 -1.91
C ARG A 205 -16.36 8.05 -3.34
N MET A 206 -16.31 7.01 -4.16
CA MET A 206 -16.08 7.13 -5.61
C MET A 206 -17.11 8.03 -6.27
N GLN A 207 -18.40 7.83 -5.97
CA GLN A 207 -19.45 8.66 -6.55
C GLN A 207 -19.32 10.12 -6.11
N LEU A 208 -19.04 10.38 -4.83
CA LEU A 208 -18.81 11.74 -4.34
C LEU A 208 -17.62 12.42 -5.05
N TYR A 209 -16.54 11.70 -5.34
CA TYR A 209 -15.40 12.26 -6.07
C TYR A 209 -15.75 12.57 -7.54
N LYS A 210 -16.51 11.69 -8.20
CA LYS A 210 -17.01 11.90 -9.56
C LYS A 210 -17.88 13.15 -9.64
N ASP A 211 -18.86 13.27 -8.74
CA ASP A 211 -19.78 14.40 -8.71
C ASP A 211 -19.03 15.71 -8.52
N LEU A 212 -18.06 15.73 -7.60
CA LEU A 212 -17.21 16.88 -7.35
C LEU A 212 -16.39 17.29 -8.59
N THR A 213 -15.73 16.34 -9.25
CA THR A 213 -14.84 16.63 -10.40
C THR A 213 -15.63 16.98 -11.67
N SER A 214 -16.83 16.43 -11.86
CA SER A 214 -17.71 16.77 -12.97
C SER A 214 -18.29 18.19 -12.83
N ALA A 215 -18.48 18.68 -11.61
CA ALA A 215 -18.95 20.04 -11.36
C ALA A 215 -17.88 21.10 -11.63
N VAL A 216 -16.60 20.73 -11.57
CA VAL A 216 -15.46 21.64 -11.81
C VAL A 216 -15.06 21.73 -13.29
N ASN A 217 -15.35 20.67 -14.07
CA ASN A 217 -15.08 20.59 -15.53
C ASN A 217 -16.38 20.29 -16.30
N PRO A 218 -17.27 21.29 -16.47
CA PRO A 218 -18.55 21.10 -17.17
C PRO A 218 -18.40 20.86 -18.67
#